data_de87dfa01a40c640d32bec3d03d1f077
#
_entry.id   de87dfa01a40c640d32bec3d03d1f077
#
_cell.length_a   1.000
_cell.length_b   1.000
_cell.length_c   1.000
_cell.angle_alpha   90.00
_cell.angle_beta   90.00
_cell.angle_gamma   90.00
#
_symmetry.space_group_name_H-M   'P 1'
#
loop_
_entity.id
_entity.type
_entity.pdbx_description
1 polymer ?
#
loop_
_entity_poly.entity_id
_entity_poly.type
_entity_poly.pdbx_seq_one_letter_code
_entity_poly.pdbx_strand_id
1 'polypeptide(L)'
;MNNKNILWGIVLVIIGVIVGLNALNITNINIFFNGWWTLFIIIPSLIGLLNEKDKTGNIIGLIIGVVLLLGVQNIIDFDLIWKLILPVIIIIVGLSLIFGNNLNKKINNEIKKINNKKGKNEEYCSTFSEQKIDFDDEEFKGVSLTAVFGGITLDLRKAKINEDVVINTTSVFGGIDIYIPDNIKIKVKSTSIFGGVDNKKIKNDNEKEHIIYINASCIFGGVDIK
;
A
#
# COMPACT_ATOMS: atom_id res chain seq x y z
N MET A 1 12.90 19.99 -19.94
CA MET A 1 14.06 19.17 -19.52
C MET A 1 13.66 18.48 -18.22
N ASN A 2 13.80 17.17 -18.14
CA ASN A 2 13.25 16.41 -17.00
C ASN A 2 14.16 16.62 -15.77
N ASN A 3 13.64 17.17 -14.67
CA ASN A 3 14.42 17.49 -13.46
C ASN A 3 15.20 16.26 -12.91
N LYS A 4 14.72 15.05 -13.15
CA LYS A 4 15.44 13.81 -12.82
C LYS A 4 16.82 13.74 -13.51
N ASN A 5 16.88 14.05 -14.79
CA ASN A 5 18.13 13.96 -15.57
C ASN A 5 19.16 14.99 -15.10
N ILE A 6 18.70 16.17 -14.67
CA ILE A 6 19.57 17.23 -14.13
C ILE A 6 20.19 16.78 -12.81
N LEU A 7 19.41 16.20 -11.90
CA LEU A 7 19.90 15.74 -10.61
C LEU A 7 20.91 14.59 -10.75
N TRP A 8 20.66 13.62 -11.63
CA TRP A 8 21.64 12.58 -11.97
C TRP A 8 22.91 13.15 -12.60
N GLY A 9 22.78 14.16 -13.46
CA GLY A 9 23.92 14.85 -14.05
C GLY A 9 24.78 15.55 -12.99
N ILE A 10 24.16 16.21 -12.01
CA ILE A 10 24.88 16.87 -10.90
C ILE A 10 25.64 15.84 -10.06
N VAL A 11 25.04 14.72 -9.73
CA VAL A 11 25.70 13.62 -8.98
C VAL A 11 26.93 13.11 -9.73
N LEU A 12 26.82 12.86 -11.04
CA LEU A 12 27.94 12.40 -11.87
C LEU A 12 29.06 13.44 -11.97
N VAL A 13 28.72 14.73 -12.08
CA VAL A 13 29.71 15.82 -12.10
C VAL A 13 30.47 15.87 -10.78
N ILE A 14 29.77 15.79 -9.63
CA ILE A 14 30.42 15.78 -8.30
C ILE A 14 31.39 14.59 -8.17
N ILE A 15 30.96 13.40 -8.55
CA ILE A 15 31.81 12.20 -8.54
C ILE A 15 33.02 12.43 -9.45
N GLY A 16 32.83 12.94 -10.66
CA GLY A 16 33.92 13.20 -11.62
C GLY A 16 34.94 14.22 -11.09
N VAL A 17 34.47 15.29 -10.43
CA VAL A 17 35.35 16.29 -9.80
C VAL A 17 36.17 15.67 -8.67
N ILE A 18 35.55 14.85 -7.78
CA ILE A 18 36.26 14.21 -6.69
C ILE A 18 37.32 13.25 -7.22
N VAL A 19 36.99 12.43 -8.23
CA VAL A 19 37.95 11.53 -8.89
C VAL A 19 39.09 12.32 -9.52
N GLY A 20 38.81 13.44 -10.20
CA GLY A 20 39.80 14.30 -10.82
C GLY A 20 40.76 14.94 -9.80
N LEU A 21 40.22 15.46 -8.69
CA LEU A 21 41.03 16.04 -7.62
C LEU A 21 41.92 15.00 -6.92
N ASN A 22 41.42 13.77 -6.75
CA ASN A 22 42.20 12.69 -6.22
C ASN A 22 43.33 12.26 -7.20
N ALA A 23 43.07 12.22 -8.50
CA ALA A 23 44.06 11.89 -9.52
C ALA A 23 45.21 12.93 -9.59
N LEU A 24 44.88 14.20 -9.27
CA LEU A 24 45.87 15.27 -9.19
C LEU A 24 46.59 15.36 -7.83
N ASN A 25 46.34 14.41 -6.91
CA ASN A 25 46.83 14.41 -5.52
C ASN A 25 46.52 15.69 -4.72
N ILE A 26 45.49 16.44 -5.13
CA ILE A 26 45.03 17.63 -4.41
C ILE A 26 44.17 17.25 -3.19
N THR A 27 43.41 16.15 -3.31
CA THR A 27 42.60 15.60 -2.22
C THR A 27 42.89 14.12 -2.07
N ASN A 28 42.61 13.57 -0.88
CA ASN A 28 42.75 12.15 -0.58
C ASN A 28 41.41 11.59 -0.07
N ILE A 29 40.35 11.86 -0.81
CA ILE A 29 39.00 11.39 -0.46
C ILE A 29 38.84 9.96 -0.93
N ASN A 30 38.73 9.05 0.02
CA ASN A 30 38.47 7.64 -0.30
C ASN A 30 37.01 7.44 -0.71
N ILE A 31 36.75 7.37 -2.01
CA ILE A 31 35.39 7.17 -2.57
C ILE A 31 34.88 5.77 -2.23
N PHE A 32 35.80 4.78 -2.12
CA PHE A 32 35.48 3.39 -1.77
C PHE A 32 35.65 3.14 -0.26
N PHE A 33 34.98 3.97 0.55
CA PHE A 33 34.94 3.76 2.01
C PHE A 33 34.05 2.56 2.37
N ASN A 34 34.19 2.04 3.59
CA ASN A 34 33.33 0.94 4.06
C ASN A 34 31.85 1.35 4.00
N GLY A 35 31.05 0.63 3.19
CA GLY A 35 29.63 0.92 2.99
C GLY A 35 29.30 1.80 1.78
N TRP A 36 30.28 2.14 0.91
CA TRP A 36 30.03 2.97 -0.29
C TRP A 36 28.88 2.43 -1.17
N TRP A 37 28.64 1.13 -1.19
CA TRP A 37 27.55 0.51 -1.94
C TRP A 37 26.15 0.94 -1.46
N THR A 38 26.01 1.38 -0.21
CA THR A 38 24.73 1.90 0.33
C THR A 38 24.30 3.20 -0.37
N LEU A 39 25.25 3.92 -0.98
CA LEU A 39 24.96 5.12 -1.77
C LEU A 39 24.08 4.79 -3.00
N PHE A 40 24.15 3.57 -3.54
CA PHE A 40 23.27 3.14 -4.63
C PHE A 40 21.81 3.06 -4.20
N ILE A 41 21.51 2.98 -2.91
CA ILE A 41 20.17 3.02 -2.36
C ILE A 41 19.80 4.45 -1.94
N ILE A 42 20.74 5.14 -1.28
CA ILE A 42 20.51 6.50 -0.72
C ILE A 42 20.28 7.52 -1.83
N ILE A 43 21.15 7.54 -2.86
CA ILE A 43 21.10 8.57 -3.91
C ILE A 43 19.81 8.49 -4.75
N PRO A 44 19.39 7.33 -5.28
CA PRO A 44 18.12 7.23 -6.00
C PRO A 44 16.91 7.57 -5.15
N SER A 45 16.92 7.16 -3.87
CA SER A 45 15.84 7.47 -2.93
C SER A 45 15.75 8.98 -2.66
N LEU A 46 16.87 9.66 -2.51
CA LEU A 46 16.92 11.11 -2.34
C LEU A 46 16.40 11.85 -3.59
N ILE A 47 16.82 11.42 -4.78
CA ILE A 47 16.37 11.99 -6.06
C ILE A 47 14.86 11.76 -6.24
N GLY A 48 14.36 10.56 -5.89
CA GLY A 48 12.94 10.25 -5.94
C GLY A 48 12.10 11.10 -4.99
N LEU A 49 12.60 11.38 -3.79
CA LEU A 49 11.95 12.28 -2.80
C LEU A 49 11.72 13.70 -3.34
N LEU A 50 12.64 14.18 -4.18
CA LEU A 50 12.56 15.52 -4.75
C LEU A 50 11.63 15.60 -5.97
N ASN A 51 11.43 14.49 -6.70
CA ASN A 51 10.78 14.50 -8.02
C ASN A 51 9.46 13.74 -8.10
N GLU A 52 9.17 12.82 -7.19
CA GLU A 52 8.00 11.96 -7.26
C GLU A 52 6.85 12.46 -6.37
N LYS A 53 5.61 12.28 -6.86
CA LYS A 53 4.41 12.64 -6.09
C LYS A 53 4.17 11.66 -4.94
N ASP A 54 4.47 10.39 -5.16
CA ASP A 54 4.42 9.36 -4.12
C ASP A 54 5.81 9.21 -3.48
N LYS A 55 5.94 9.74 -2.29
CA LYS A 55 7.21 9.83 -1.55
C LYS A 55 7.44 8.64 -0.63
N THR A 56 6.45 7.79 -0.43
CA THR A 56 6.48 6.74 0.61
C THR A 56 7.60 5.73 0.38
N GLY A 57 7.73 5.22 -0.85
CA GLY A 57 8.78 4.27 -1.21
C GLY A 57 10.19 4.88 -1.09
N ASN A 58 10.34 6.14 -1.48
CA ASN A 58 11.62 6.85 -1.42
C ASN A 58 12.04 7.18 0.02
N ILE A 59 11.10 7.48 0.92
CA ILE A 59 11.38 7.66 2.36
C ILE A 59 11.86 6.34 2.97
N ILE A 60 11.19 5.24 2.67
CA ILE A 60 11.57 3.91 3.16
C ILE A 60 12.97 3.54 2.64
N GLY A 61 13.23 3.72 1.36
CA GLY A 61 14.55 3.46 0.75
C GLY A 61 15.66 4.30 1.39
N LEU A 62 15.40 5.58 1.66
CA LEU A 62 16.35 6.46 2.33
C LEU A 62 16.67 5.99 3.75
N ILE A 63 15.65 5.65 4.53
CA ILE A 63 15.83 5.14 5.91
C ILE A 63 16.65 3.84 5.90
N ILE A 64 16.31 2.90 5.02
CA ILE A 64 17.05 1.63 4.88
C ILE A 64 18.50 1.89 4.49
N GLY A 65 18.75 2.74 3.49
CA GLY A 65 20.10 3.06 3.03
C GLY A 65 20.97 3.70 4.12
N VAL A 66 20.40 4.63 4.90
CA VAL A 66 21.10 5.30 6.01
C VAL A 66 21.38 4.31 7.15
N VAL A 67 20.43 3.47 7.53
CA VAL A 67 20.60 2.44 8.57
C VAL A 67 21.70 1.45 8.17
N LEU A 68 21.72 0.99 6.92
CA LEU A 68 22.76 0.12 6.40
C LEU A 68 24.14 0.79 6.40
N LEU A 69 24.21 2.08 6.04
CA LEU A 69 25.46 2.84 6.05
C LEU A 69 26.04 2.92 7.48
N LEU A 70 25.19 3.28 8.45
CA LEU A 70 25.59 3.39 9.85
C LEU A 70 26.00 2.01 10.43
N GLY A 71 25.34 0.95 10.02
CA GLY A 71 25.66 -0.42 10.42
C GLY A 71 27.03 -0.89 9.89
N VAL A 72 27.33 -0.64 8.61
CA VAL A 72 28.64 -1.01 8.01
C VAL A 72 29.79 -0.20 8.59
N GLN A 73 29.53 1.02 9.06
CA GLN A 73 30.53 1.85 9.74
C GLN A 73 30.71 1.51 11.23
N ASN A 74 30.06 0.45 11.73
CA ASN A 74 30.06 0.05 13.15
C ASN A 74 29.60 1.15 14.12
N ILE A 75 28.84 2.12 13.64
CA ILE A 75 28.22 3.16 14.48
C ILE A 75 27.00 2.58 15.18
N ILE A 76 26.31 1.64 14.52
CA ILE A 76 25.16 0.91 15.07
C ILE A 76 25.47 -0.59 14.98
N ASP A 77 25.36 -1.30 16.10
CA ASP A 77 25.45 -2.76 16.13
C ASP A 77 24.29 -3.39 15.34
N PHE A 78 24.62 -4.31 14.43
CA PHE A 78 23.59 -5.07 13.69
C PHE A 78 22.66 -5.84 14.64
N ASP A 79 23.17 -6.33 15.76
CA ASP A 79 22.37 -6.97 16.81
C ASP A 79 21.33 -6.00 17.41
N LEU A 80 21.67 -4.73 17.53
CA LEU A 80 20.75 -3.69 17.99
C LEU A 80 19.65 -3.45 16.96
N ILE A 81 19.97 -3.46 15.67
CA ILE A 81 19.00 -3.30 14.59
C ILE A 81 17.97 -4.42 14.65
N TRP A 82 18.41 -5.68 14.76
CA TRP A 82 17.51 -6.82 14.88
C TRP A 82 16.61 -6.72 16.11
N LYS A 83 17.13 -6.28 17.24
CA LYS A 83 16.35 -6.06 18.46
C LYS A 83 15.32 -4.93 18.32
N LEU A 84 15.60 -3.91 17.48
CA LEU A 84 14.71 -2.77 17.27
C LEU A 84 13.65 -3.01 16.19
N ILE A 85 13.86 -3.92 15.24
CA ILE A 85 12.90 -4.21 14.18
C ILE A 85 11.53 -4.58 14.75
N LEU A 86 11.48 -5.49 15.72
CA LEU A 86 10.22 -5.93 16.30
C LEU A 86 9.46 -4.79 17.03
N PRO A 87 10.07 -3.99 17.91
CA PRO A 87 9.43 -2.82 18.51
C PRO A 87 8.93 -1.80 17.47
N VAL A 88 9.72 -1.52 16.42
CA VAL A 88 9.34 -0.58 15.37
C VAL A 88 8.13 -1.06 14.59
N ILE A 89 8.07 -2.35 14.25
CA ILE A 89 6.89 -2.92 13.60
C ILE A 89 5.65 -2.76 14.50
N ILE A 90 5.77 -3.07 15.78
CA ILE A 90 4.66 -2.92 16.75
C ILE A 90 4.20 -1.46 16.84
N ILE A 91 5.13 -0.51 16.87
CA ILE A 91 4.81 0.93 16.89
C ILE A 91 4.08 1.35 15.60
N ILE A 92 4.56 0.92 14.43
CA ILE A 92 3.93 1.24 13.13
C ILE A 92 2.51 0.68 13.07
N VAL A 93 2.32 -0.57 13.50
CA VAL A 93 0.99 -1.20 13.57
C VAL A 93 0.10 -0.44 14.56
N GLY A 94 0.60 -0.10 15.73
CA GLY A 94 -0.12 0.68 16.73
C GLY A 94 -0.54 2.06 16.21
N LEU A 95 0.36 2.79 15.58
CA LEU A 95 0.07 4.08 14.96
C LEU A 95 -0.95 3.95 13.82
N SER A 96 -0.85 2.92 12.98
CA SER A 96 -1.82 2.66 11.91
C SER A 96 -3.23 2.41 12.46
N LEU A 97 -3.35 1.71 13.59
CA LEU A 97 -4.65 1.49 14.26
C LEU A 97 -5.21 2.78 14.86
N ILE A 98 -4.36 3.65 15.40
CA ILE A 98 -4.77 4.93 16.01
C ILE A 98 -5.21 5.93 14.92
N PHE A 99 -4.41 6.08 13.87
CA PHE A 99 -4.62 7.11 12.84
C PHE A 99 -5.49 6.63 11.68
N GLY A 100 -5.54 5.33 11.39
CA GLY A 100 -6.32 4.77 10.27
C GLY A 100 -7.84 4.99 10.36
N ASN A 101 -8.36 5.28 11.54
CA ASN A 101 -9.81 5.33 11.79
C ASN A 101 -10.45 6.72 11.59
N ASN A 102 -9.67 7.80 11.45
CA ASN A 102 -10.21 9.16 11.48
C ASN A 102 -10.65 9.73 10.12
N LEU A 103 -10.19 9.15 9.00
CA LEU A 103 -10.41 9.75 7.68
C LEU A 103 -11.79 9.45 7.06
N ASN A 104 -12.55 8.49 7.59
CA ASN A 104 -13.83 8.05 6.99
C ASN A 104 -14.99 7.93 7.98
N LYS A 105 -15.10 8.83 8.95
CA LYS A 105 -16.16 8.80 9.99
C LYS A 105 -17.58 8.74 9.41
N LYS A 106 -17.82 9.40 8.27
CA LYS A 106 -19.14 9.44 7.60
C LYS A 106 -19.49 8.09 6.98
N ILE A 107 -18.53 7.46 6.26
CA ILE A 107 -18.71 6.14 5.66
C ILE A 107 -18.90 5.07 6.73
N ASN A 108 -18.15 5.14 7.84
CA ASN A 108 -18.32 4.24 8.99
C ASN A 108 -19.71 4.25 9.58
N ASN A 109 -20.32 5.43 9.71
CA ASN A 109 -21.67 5.55 10.27
C ASN A 109 -22.71 4.97 9.33
N GLU A 110 -22.52 5.11 8.01
CA GLU A 110 -23.43 4.52 7.01
C GLU A 110 -23.30 2.99 6.98
N ILE A 111 -22.07 2.46 6.96
CA ILE A 111 -21.79 1.00 7.06
C ILE A 111 -22.42 0.40 8.33
N LYS A 112 -22.23 1.04 9.49
CA LYS A 112 -22.84 0.57 10.75
C LYS A 112 -24.36 0.55 10.70
N LYS A 113 -24.99 1.54 10.09
CA LYS A 113 -26.46 1.59 9.95
C LYS A 113 -26.99 0.46 9.09
N ILE A 114 -26.29 0.14 7.97
CA ILE A 114 -26.70 -0.92 7.06
C ILE A 114 -26.50 -2.30 7.73
N ASN A 115 -25.33 -2.56 8.32
CA ASN A 115 -25.05 -3.81 9.02
C ASN A 115 -26.01 -4.08 10.19
N ASN A 116 -26.42 -3.03 10.92
CA ASN A 116 -27.40 -3.19 12.01
C ASN A 116 -28.83 -3.48 11.52
N LYS A 117 -29.16 -3.14 10.28
CA LYS A 117 -30.48 -3.41 9.69
C LYS A 117 -30.61 -4.80 9.08
N LYS A 118 -29.51 -5.41 8.62
CA LYS A 118 -29.53 -6.58 7.72
C LYS A 118 -29.14 -7.91 8.36
N GLY A 119 -29.00 -8.09 9.57
CA GLY A 119 -28.61 -9.42 10.10
C GLY A 119 -27.22 -9.88 9.63
N LYS A 120 -26.91 -11.17 9.75
CA LYS A 120 -25.60 -11.74 9.40
C LYS A 120 -25.42 -11.77 7.88
N ASN A 121 -24.41 -11.06 7.35
CA ASN A 121 -23.98 -11.19 5.96
C ASN A 121 -23.39 -12.59 5.74
N GLU A 122 -23.47 -13.09 4.52
CA GLU A 122 -22.74 -14.29 4.12
C GLU A 122 -21.24 -14.09 4.31
N GLU A 123 -20.58 -15.13 4.84
CA GLU A 123 -19.15 -15.08 5.14
C GLU A 123 -18.40 -16.14 4.32
N TYR A 124 -17.41 -15.70 3.56
CA TYR A 124 -16.52 -16.58 2.79
C TYR A 124 -15.08 -16.40 3.26
N CYS A 125 -14.40 -17.52 3.51
CA CYS A 125 -13.01 -17.52 3.94
C CYS A 125 -12.18 -18.41 3.04
N SER A 126 -11.12 -17.87 2.46
CA SER A 126 -10.13 -18.59 1.68
C SER A 126 -8.79 -18.62 2.42
N THR A 127 -8.30 -19.84 2.71
CA THR A 127 -7.02 -20.05 3.36
C THR A 127 -6.20 -21.03 2.51
N PHE A 128 -5.05 -20.61 1.98
CA PHE A 128 -4.17 -21.38 1.08
C PHE A 128 -4.83 -21.86 -0.23
N SER A 129 -5.90 -21.21 -0.67
CA SER A 129 -6.63 -21.58 -1.89
C SER A 129 -7.15 -20.35 -2.61
N GLU A 130 -7.63 -20.54 -3.84
CA GLU A 130 -8.41 -19.55 -4.56
C GLU A 130 -9.89 -19.95 -4.54
N GLN A 131 -10.77 -18.97 -4.28
CA GLN A 131 -12.21 -19.17 -4.26
C GLN A 131 -12.87 -18.17 -5.20
N LYS A 132 -13.74 -18.68 -6.08
CA LYS A 132 -14.55 -17.85 -6.96
C LYS A 132 -16.01 -17.89 -6.50
N ILE A 133 -16.62 -16.71 -6.38
CA ILE A 133 -17.99 -16.50 -5.91
C ILE A 133 -18.70 -15.67 -6.97
N ASP A 134 -19.73 -16.25 -7.56
CA ASP A 134 -20.52 -15.61 -8.60
C ASP A 134 -21.98 -15.44 -8.10
N PHE A 135 -22.54 -14.24 -8.28
CA PHE A 135 -23.97 -13.96 -8.04
C PHE A 135 -24.67 -13.70 -9.38
N ASP A 136 -24.88 -14.78 -10.14
CA ASP A 136 -25.47 -14.71 -11.48
C ASP A 136 -27.02 -14.69 -11.34
N ASP A 137 -27.66 -13.56 -11.64
CA ASP A 137 -29.11 -13.31 -11.50
C ASP A 137 -29.67 -13.42 -10.07
N GLU A 138 -28.82 -13.54 -9.05
CA GLU A 138 -29.22 -13.61 -7.65
C GLU A 138 -29.27 -12.23 -6.98
N GLU A 139 -30.08 -12.10 -5.92
CA GLU A 139 -30.16 -10.88 -5.12
C GLU A 139 -28.95 -10.79 -4.18
N PHE A 140 -28.12 -9.75 -4.35
CA PHE A 140 -26.97 -9.53 -3.51
C PHE A 140 -27.32 -8.62 -2.32
N LYS A 141 -27.12 -9.14 -1.09
CA LYS A 141 -27.45 -8.43 0.16
C LYS A 141 -26.24 -7.96 0.95
N GLY A 142 -25.03 -8.25 0.47
CA GLY A 142 -23.77 -7.94 1.14
C GLY A 142 -23.03 -9.19 1.56
N VAL A 143 -21.69 -9.07 1.72
CA VAL A 143 -20.82 -10.23 1.99
C VAL A 143 -19.61 -9.81 2.82
N SER A 144 -19.08 -10.77 3.59
CA SER A 144 -17.78 -10.65 4.25
C SER A 144 -16.79 -11.65 3.66
N LEU A 145 -15.67 -11.16 3.13
CA LEU A 145 -14.63 -11.94 2.44
C LEU A 145 -13.33 -11.89 3.24
N THR A 146 -12.75 -13.06 3.53
CA THR A 146 -11.47 -13.14 4.22
C THR A 146 -10.50 -14.00 3.42
N ALA A 147 -9.40 -13.41 2.94
CA ALA A 147 -8.31 -14.11 2.26
C ALA A 147 -7.05 -14.07 3.13
N VAL A 148 -6.57 -15.24 3.60
CA VAL A 148 -5.40 -15.29 4.49
C VAL A 148 -4.11 -15.53 3.70
N PHE A 149 -3.94 -16.65 3.00
CA PHE A 149 -2.81 -16.96 2.10
C PHE A 149 -3.33 -17.42 0.73
N GLY A 150 -4.39 -16.79 0.23
CA GLY A 150 -5.05 -17.22 -0.98
C GLY A 150 -5.70 -16.06 -1.73
N GLY A 151 -6.60 -16.39 -2.65
CA GLY A 151 -7.36 -15.42 -3.41
C GLY A 151 -8.86 -15.60 -3.25
N ILE A 152 -9.62 -14.52 -3.39
CA ILE A 152 -11.07 -14.56 -3.55
C ILE A 152 -11.43 -13.68 -4.73
N THR A 153 -12.18 -14.23 -5.65
CA THR A 153 -12.80 -13.49 -6.76
C THR A 153 -14.30 -13.41 -6.52
N LEU A 154 -14.83 -12.21 -6.37
CA LEU A 154 -16.26 -11.93 -6.24
C LEU A 154 -16.76 -11.30 -7.54
N ASP A 155 -17.69 -11.94 -8.22
CA ASP A 155 -18.29 -11.42 -9.45
C ASP A 155 -19.76 -11.01 -9.21
N LEU A 156 -19.99 -9.69 -9.25
CA LEU A 156 -21.30 -9.07 -9.08
C LEU A 156 -21.85 -8.44 -10.37
N ARG A 157 -21.19 -8.66 -11.50
CA ARG A 157 -21.55 -7.99 -12.76
C ARG A 157 -23.00 -8.26 -13.22
N LYS A 158 -23.56 -9.39 -12.83
CA LYS A 158 -24.93 -9.78 -13.13
C LYS A 158 -25.83 -9.88 -11.87
N ALA A 159 -25.31 -9.52 -10.70
CA ALA A 159 -26.07 -9.54 -9.48
C ALA A 159 -27.19 -8.50 -9.44
N LYS A 160 -28.30 -8.85 -8.84
CA LYS A 160 -29.40 -7.90 -8.58
C LYS A 160 -29.18 -7.16 -7.29
N ILE A 161 -28.94 -5.83 -7.39
CA ILE A 161 -28.65 -4.97 -6.24
C ILE A 161 -29.80 -3.96 -6.12
N ASN A 162 -30.72 -4.27 -5.22
CA ASN A 162 -31.99 -3.53 -5.05
C ASN A 162 -31.95 -2.52 -3.89
N GLU A 163 -30.82 -2.46 -3.15
CA GLU A 163 -30.65 -1.56 -2.01
C GLU A 163 -29.14 -1.31 -1.75
N ASP A 164 -28.84 -0.36 -0.88
CA ASP A 164 -27.48 -0.11 -0.45
C ASP A 164 -26.91 -1.32 0.30
N VAL A 165 -25.72 -1.79 -0.10
CA VAL A 165 -25.08 -3.00 0.43
C VAL A 165 -23.67 -2.74 0.93
N VAL A 166 -23.20 -3.61 1.82
CA VAL A 166 -21.85 -3.55 2.38
C VAL A 166 -21.07 -4.81 2.01
N ILE A 167 -19.86 -4.61 1.51
CA ILE A 167 -18.85 -5.65 1.32
C ILE A 167 -17.73 -5.39 2.31
N ASN A 168 -17.51 -6.33 3.25
CA ASN A 168 -16.37 -6.30 4.13
C ASN A 168 -15.30 -7.23 3.58
N THR A 169 -14.08 -6.73 3.40
CA THR A 169 -12.96 -7.54 2.91
C THR A 169 -11.78 -7.47 3.86
N THR A 170 -11.17 -8.63 4.12
CA THR A 170 -9.94 -8.74 4.89
C THR A 170 -8.94 -9.57 4.09
N SER A 171 -7.81 -8.96 3.71
CA SER A 171 -6.71 -9.63 3.02
C SER A 171 -5.44 -9.56 3.86
N VAL A 172 -4.91 -10.74 4.25
CA VAL A 172 -3.70 -10.81 5.09
C VAL A 172 -2.44 -10.98 4.23
N PHE A 173 -2.28 -12.10 3.52
CA PHE A 173 -1.20 -12.37 2.55
C PHE A 173 -1.78 -12.84 1.21
N GLY A 174 -2.89 -12.24 0.78
CA GLY A 174 -3.61 -12.68 -0.40
C GLY A 174 -4.16 -11.53 -1.21
N GLY A 175 -5.02 -11.86 -2.18
CA GLY A 175 -5.71 -10.90 -3.03
C GLY A 175 -7.22 -11.10 -3.02
N ILE A 176 -7.98 -10.02 -3.15
CA ILE A 176 -9.42 -10.08 -3.34
C ILE A 176 -9.77 -9.23 -4.56
N ASP A 177 -10.31 -9.89 -5.57
CA ASP A 177 -10.81 -9.26 -6.80
C ASP A 177 -12.33 -9.10 -6.72
N ILE A 178 -12.84 -7.90 -6.93
CA ILE A 178 -14.27 -7.61 -6.89
C ILE A 178 -14.69 -7.01 -8.24
N TYR A 179 -15.49 -7.75 -8.99
CA TYR A 179 -16.10 -7.27 -10.23
C TYR A 179 -17.49 -6.71 -9.96
N ILE A 180 -17.70 -5.42 -10.24
CA ILE A 180 -18.91 -4.68 -9.90
C ILE A 180 -19.63 -4.22 -11.16
N PRO A 181 -20.98 -4.21 -11.22
CA PRO A 181 -21.74 -3.65 -12.34
C PRO A 181 -21.41 -2.17 -12.58
N ASP A 182 -21.51 -1.72 -13.84
CA ASP A 182 -21.17 -0.33 -14.23
C ASP A 182 -22.17 0.71 -13.73
N ASN A 183 -23.39 0.27 -13.45
CA ASN A 183 -24.50 1.13 -13.02
C ASN A 183 -24.56 1.39 -11.50
N ILE A 184 -23.60 0.92 -10.72
CA ILE A 184 -23.60 1.03 -9.25
C ILE A 184 -22.53 2.04 -8.79
N LYS A 185 -22.89 2.85 -7.79
CA LYS A 185 -21.96 3.76 -7.12
C LYS A 185 -21.17 3.04 -6.03
N ILE A 186 -19.86 3.33 -5.96
CA ILE A 186 -18.97 2.69 -4.99
C ILE A 186 -18.46 3.73 -4.01
N LYS A 187 -18.48 3.40 -2.72
CA LYS A 187 -17.77 4.13 -1.67
C LYS A 187 -16.82 3.19 -0.96
N VAL A 188 -15.52 3.46 -1.07
CA VAL A 188 -14.47 2.62 -0.48
C VAL A 188 -13.93 3.26 0.79
N LYS A 189 -13.87 2.47 1.86
CA LYS A 189 -13.07 2.71 3.03
C LYS A 189 -11.98 1.66 3.07
N SER A 190 -10.73 2.10 3.10
CA SER A 190 -9.58 1.19 3.19
C SER A 190 -8.75 1.45 4.43
N THR A 191 -8.22 0.39 5.00
CA THR A 191 -7.18 0.40 6.03
C THR A 191 -6.11 -0.58 5.59
N SER A 192 -4.94 -0.09 5.21
CA SER A 192 -3.84 -0.92 4.70
C SER A 192 -2.56 -0.63 5.46
N ILE A 193 -1.76 -1.67 5.73
CA ILE A 193 -0.45 -1.54 6.40
C ILE A 193 0.67 -1.73 5.37
N PHE A 194 0.79 -2.89 4.74
CA PHE A 194 1.75 -3.22 3.67
C PHE A 194 1.02 -3.76 2.43
N GLY A 195 -0.06 -3.09 2.03
CA GLY A 195 -0.90 -3.50 0.92
C GLY A 195 -1.69 -2.32 0.39
N GLY A 196 -2.71 -2.57 -0.42
CA GLY A 196 -3.49 -1.50 -1.01
C GLY A 196 -4.88 -1.93 -1.47
N VAL A 197 -5.68 -0.92 -1.78
CA VAL A 197 -6.96 -1.10 -2.47
C VAL A 197 -6.89 -0.29 -3.75
N ASP A 198 -7.00 -0.98 -4.88
CA ASP A 198 -7.06 -0.34 -6.20
C ASP A 198 -8.50 -0.31 -6.70
N ASN A 199 -8.95 0.88 -7.09
CA ASN A 199 -10.28 1.06 -7.67
C ASN A 199 -10.14 1.55 -9.11
N LYS A 200 -10.29 0.62 -10.05
CA LYS A 200 -10.18 0.87 -11.50
C LYS A 200 -11.49 1.39 -12.12
N LYS A 201 -12.59 1.41 -11.36
CA LYS A 201 -13.86 1.93 -11.87
C LYS A 201 -13.83 3.44 -12.01
N ILE A 202 -14.14 3.91 -13.21
CA ILE A 202 -14.28 5.35 -13.51
C ILE A 202 -15.50 5.89 -12.75
N LYS A 203 -15.32 7.03 -12.09
CA LYS A 203 -16.40 7.77 -11.45
C LYS A 203 -17.35 8.31 -12.54
N ASN A 204 -18.35 7.55 -12.91
CA ASN A 204 -19.48 8.11 -13.65
C ASN A 204 -20.49 8.65 -12.64
N ASP A 205 -20.65 9.97 -12.63
CA ASP A 205 -21.49 10.72 -11.68
C ASP A 205 -22.99 10.76 -12.09
N ASN A 206 -23.41 9.91 -13.02
CA ASN A 206 -24.81 9.80 -13.39
C ASN A 206 -25.60 9.22 -12.22
N GLU A 207 -26.82 9.68 -12.03
CA GLU A 207 -27.78 9.29 -10.97
C GLU A 207 -27.85 7.75 -10.86
N LYS A 208 -27.11 7.21 -9.88
CA LYS A 208 -27.06 5.79 -9.58
C LYS A 208 -27.88 5.54 -8.33
N GLU A 209 -28.83 4.65 -8.45
CA GLU A 209 -29.91 4.45 -7.49
C GLU A 209 -29.42 3.83 -6.17
N HIS A 210 -28.37 2.99 -6.22
CA HIS A 210 -27.84 2.26 -5.04
C HIS A 210 -26.32 2.39 -4.91
N ILE A 211 -25.84 2.19 -3.68
CA ILE A 211 -24.42 2.34 -3.33
C ILE A 211 -23.88 1.03 -2.74
N ILE A 212 -22.74 0.58 -3.26
CA ILE A 212 -21.94 -0.46 -2.62
C ILE A 212 -20.89 0.21 -1.73
N TYR A 213 -20.95 -0.06 -0.43
CA TYR A 213 -19.94 0.35 0.54
C TYR A 213 -18.94 -0.77 0.70
N ILE A 214 -17.68 -0.54 0.35
CA ILE A 214 -16.59 -1.50 0.51
C ILE A 214 -15.74 -1.08 1.69
N ASN A 215 -15.68 -1.92 2.72
CA ASN A 215 -14.82 -1.76 3.88
C ASN A 215 -13.66 -2.75 3.80
N ALA A 216 -12.50 -2.31 3.33
CA ALA A 216 -11.35 -3.15 3.04
C ALA A 216 -10.26 -3.00 4.09
N SER A 217 -9.76 -4.14 4.59
CA SER A 217 -8.61 -4.22 5.49
C SER A 217 -7.54 -5.10 4.86
N CYS A 218 -6.34 -4.52 4.60
CA CYS A 218 -5.22 -5.22 3.98
C CYS A 218 -3.99 -5.13 4.88
N ILE A 219 -3.33 -6.28 5.14
CA ILE A 219 -2.08 -6.29 5.92
C ILE A 219 -0.88 -6.41 4.97
N PHE A 220 -0.69 -7.55 4.28
CA PHE A 220 0.32 -7.78 3.24
C PHE A 220 -0.34 -8.23 1.93
N GLY A 221 -1.54 -7.74 1.66
CA GLY A 221 -2.34 -8.15 0.52
C GLY A 221 -2.98 -6.98 -0.18
N GLY A 222 -3.85 -7.26 -1.16
CA GLY A 222 -4.55 -6.26 -1.94
C GLY A 222 -6.02 -6.56 -2.13
N VAL A 223 -6.76 -5.51 -2.49
CA VAL A 223 -8.15 -5.60 -2.96
C VAL A 223 -8.26 -4.80 -4.24
N ASP A 224 -8.60 -5.47 -5.33
CA ASP A 224 -8.81 -4.86 -6.64
C ASP A 224 -10.32 -4.77 -6.94
N ILE A 225 -10.79 -3.56 -7.24
CA ILE A 225 -12.17 -3.28 -7.64
C ILE A 225 -12.17 -2.99 -9.14
N LYS A 226 -12.87 -3.82 -9.89
CA LYS A 226 -12.87 -3.86 -11.37
C LYS A 226 -14.26 -3.72 -11.94
#